data_a2f4a8aad22cc67089999b40749bdcc5
#
_entry.id   a2f4a8aad22cc67089999b40749bdcc5
#
_cell.length_a   1.000
_cell.length_b   1.000
_cell.length_c   1.000
_cell.angle_alpha   90.00
_cell.angle_beta   90.00
_cell.angle_gamma   90.00
#
_symmetry.space_group_name_H-M   'P 1'
#
loop_
_entity.id
_entity.type
_entity.pdbx_description
1 polymer ?
#
loop_
_entity_poly.entity_id
_entity_poly.type
_entity_poly.pdbx_seq_one_letter_code
_entity_poly.pdbx_strand_id
1 'polypeptide(L)'
;MFKQDLTFSTPYMNAAGTLGFAPDYRAPVPWDSFGAFVTNPLSLRPRLPTAKPALIEYPGGFLLHTGLPNPGLPAAIKKYARRWADSRLPVIVHLMADRPDETLRMVRSLEERENIAAVELGFAPLLADDILLLTIEMCLGELPLIVSLPVEQVLSLGPRAIQEGAAAISLAAPRGTLTPTPLPGEEGIDDKKLITGRLSGPALFPQALLTVRDAVAVNLPIIGASGVGTKENADAMLSVGALAVQMDESLWKGNSDFLSANPR
;
A
#
# COMPACT_ATOMS: atom_id res chain seq x y z
N MET A 1 -20.94 -15.57 -9.23
CA MET A 1 -20.91 -15.21 -7.80
C MET A 1 -19.50 -14.73 -7.52
N PHE A 2 -19.27 -13.43 -7.52
CA PHE A 2 -17.93 -12.88 -7.32
C PHE A 2 -17.54 -13.13 -5.86
N LYS A 3 -16.35 -13.72 -5.64
CA LYS A 3 -15.77 -13.89 -4.31
C LYS A 3 -15.24 -12.52 -3.84
N GLN A 4 -16.09 -11.72 -3.22
CA GLN A 4 -15.72 -10.40 -2.70
C GLN A 4 -15.30 -10.42 -1.23
N ASP A 5 -15.33 -11.56 -0.58
CA ASP A 5 -15.03 -11.66 0.85
C ASP A 5 -13.51 -11.68 1.07
N LEU A 6 -12.98 -10.56 1.53
CA LEU A 6 -11.61 -10.47 2.03
C LEU A 6 -11.56 -11.05 3.45
N THR A 7 -10.91 -12.19 3.60
CA THR A 7 -10.69 -12.83 4.91
C THR A 7 -9.20 -13.01 5.14
N PHE A 8 -8.74 -12.61 6.32
CA PHE A 8 -7.34 -12.72 6.73
C PHE A 8 -7.24 -13.54 8.02
N SER A 9 -6.24 -14.41 8.12
CA SER A 9 -6.02 -15.22 9.34
C SER A 9 -5.67 -14.34 10.55
N THR A 10 -4.98 -13.24 10.31
CA THR A 10 -4.73 -12.16 11.26
C THR A 10 -4.95 -10.82 10.55
N PRO A 11 -5.33 -9.75 11.26
CA PRO A 11 -5.65 -8.47 10.63
C PRO A 11 -4.42 -7.61 10.29
N TYR A 12 -3.22 -8.13 10.41
CA TYR A 12 -1.99 -7.38 10.14
C TYR A 12 -1.38 -7.80 8.81
N MET A 13 -0.83 -6.84 8.07
CA MET A 13 -0.07 -7.06 6.85
C MET A 13 0.96 -5.93 6.64
N ASN A 14 1.90 -6.13 5.74
CA ASN A 14 2.80 -5.05 5.35
C ASN A 14 2.11 -4.09 4.37
N ALA A 15 2.47 -2.80 4.43
CA ALA A 15 2.06 -1.84 3.40
C ALA A 15 2.83 -2.05 2.09
N ALA A 16 2.21 -1.70 0.98
CA ALA A 16 2.85 -1.73 -0.33
C ALA A 16 4.14 -0.90 -0.36
N GLY A 17 5.21 -1.49 -0.87
CA GLY A 17 6.50 -0.80 -0.99
C GLY A 17 7.49 -1.07 0.15
N THR A 18 7.17 -1.91 1.14
CA THR A 18 8.01 -2.13 2.32
C THR A 18 8.87 -3.41 2.24
N LEU A 19 8.33 -4.53 1.78
CA LEU A 19 8.97 -5.84 1.88
C LEU A 19 9.29 -6.51 0.52
N GLY A 20 9.28 -5.74 -0.57
CA GLY A 20 9.65 -6.25 -1.89
C GLY A 20 8.48 -6.87 -2.65
N PHE A 21 8.80 -7.77 -3.60
CA PHE A 21 7.82 -8.34 -4.53
C PHE A 21 7.35 -9.75 -4.16
N ALA A 22 7.96 -10.39 -3.18
CA ALA A 22 7.55 -11.68 -2.65
C ALA A 22 8.15 -11.87 -1.24
N PRO A 23 7.48 -12.60 -0.33
CA PRO A 23 7.99 -12.83 1.02
C PRO A 23 9.41 -13.45 1.02
N ASP A 24 10.29 -12.92 1.85
CA ASP A 24 11.57 -13.57 2.17
C ASP A 24 11.56 -13.96 3.65
N TYR A 25 11.17 -15.19 3.92
CA TYR A 25 11.04 -15.74 5.27
C TYR A 25 12.38 -15.83 6.05
N ARG A 26 13.51 -15.50 5.42
CA ARG A 26 14.81 -15.36 6.09
C ARG A 26 15.01 -13.96 6.69
N ALA A 27 14.22 -12.98 6.22
CA ALA A 27 14.27 -11.64 6.78
C ALA A 27 13.72 -11.64 8.21
N PRO A 28 14.24 -10.78 9.12
CA PRO A 28 13.78 -10.66 10.50
C PRO A 28 12.45 -9.91 10.56
N VAL A 29 11.42 -10.50 10.00
CA VAL A 29 10.04 -9.99 9.96
C VAL A 29 9.16 -10.99 10.70
N PRO A 30 8.20 -10.55 11.52
CA PRO A 30 7.31 -11.44 12.28
C PRO A 30 6.24 -12.04 11.36
N TRP A 31 6.65 -12.87 10.41
CA TRP A 31 5.81 -13.44 9.35
C TRP A 31 4.58 -14.16 9.86
N ASP A 32 4.68 -14.83 11.02
CA ASP A 32 3.57 -15.59 11.61
C ASP A 32 2.47 -14.67 12.20
N SER A 33 2.75 -13.38 12.35
CA SER A 33 1.79 -12.38 12.79
C SER A 33 0.98 -11.77 11.63
N PHE A 34 1.41 -11.98 10.37
CA PHE A 34 0.74 -11.42 9.21
C PHE A 34 -0.34 -12.36 8.66
N GLY A 35 -1.47 -11.77 8.24
CA GLY A 35 -2.55 -12.47 7.56
C GLY A 35 -2.47 -12.41 6.05
N ALA A 36 -1.66 -11.50 5.49
CA ALA A 36 -1.38 -11.39 4.07
C ALA A 36 -0.04 -10.69 3.82
N PHE A 37 0.48 -10.84 2.61
CA PHE A 37 1.65 -10.12 2.11
C PHE A 37 1.24 -9.20 0.97
N VAL A 38 1.58 -7.90 1.07
CA VAL A 38 1.33 -6.92 0.00
C VAL A 38 2.64 -6.65 -0.75
N THR A 39 2.62 -6.78 -2.08
CA THR A 39 3.81 -6.55 -2.90
C THR A 39 4.19 -5.07 -2.99
N ASN A 40 5.43 -4.80 -3.37
CA ASN A 40 5.78 -3.47 -3.85
C ASN A 40 4.94 -3.13 -5.10
N PRO A 41 4.68 -1.83 -5.36
CA PRO A 41 3.91 -1.39 -6.52
C PRO A 41 4.47 -1.91 -7.84
N LEU A 42 3.61 -2.51 -8.65
CA LEU A 42 3.92 -3.04 -9.97
C LEU A 42 3.15 -2.28 -11.05
N SER A 43 3.83 -1.88 -12.10
CA SER A 43 3.25 -1.33 -13.34
C SER A 43 3.30 -2.36 -14.46
N LEU A 44 2.56 -2.13 -15.55
CA LEU A 44 2.60 -3.03 -16.70
C LEU A 44 4.01 -3.13 -17.31
N ARG A 45 4.68 -1.98 -17.45
CA ARG A 45 6.05 -1.88 -17.97
C ARG A 45 7.04 -1.66 -16.85
N PRO A 46 8.33 -2.00 -17.03
CA PRO A 46 9.37 -1.69 -16.05
C PRO A 46 9.46 -0.18 -15.78
N ARG A 47 9.72 0.18 -14.51
CA ARG A 47 10.05 1.55 -14.11
C ARG A 47 11.45 1.59 -13.52
N LEU A 48 12.22 2.53 -14.00
CA LEU A 48 13.53 2.83 -13.43
C LEU A 48 13.38 3.72 -12.19
N PRO A 49 14.33 3.67 -11.27
CA PRO A 49 14.37 4.64 -10.19
C PRO A 49 14.47 6.06 -10.76
N THR A 50 13.99 7.04 -10.00
CA THR A 50 14.24 8.44 -10.36
C THR A 50 15.73 8.72 -10.43
N ALA A 51 16.16 9.66 -11.29
CA ALA A 51 17.58 10.02 -11.45
C ALA A 51 18.22 10.55 -10.15
N LYS A 52 17.43 11.13 -9.26
CA LYS A 52 17.82 11.58 -7.93
C LYS A 52 16.83 11.07 -6.90
N PRO A 53 16.95 9.80 -6.46
CA PRO A 53 16.14 9.31 -5.36
C PRO A 53 16.48 10.11 -4.10
N ALA A 54 15.47 10.40 -3.31
CA ALA A 54 15.64 11.15 -2.07
C ALA A 54 14.83 10.50 -0.95
N LEU A 55 15.45 10.41 0.21
CA LEU A 55 14.82 10.23 1.50
C LEU A 55 15.11 11.52 2.28
N ILE A 56 14.07 12.27 2.62
CA ILE A 56 14.19 13.54 3.31
C ILE A 56 13.47 13.41 4.64
N GLU A 57 14.22 13.48 5.73
CA GLU A 57 13.67 13.47 7.08
C GLU A 57 13.00 14.79 7.42
N TYR A 58 11.91 14.72 8.20
CA TYR A 58 11.25 15.87 8.79
C TYR A 58 10.76 15.50 10.22
N PRO A 59 10.44 16.47 11.06
CA PRO A 59 9.89 16.16 12.39
C PRO A 59 8.64 15.29 12.30
N GLY A 60 8.74 14.06 12.76
CA GLY A 60 7.64 13.10 12.77
C GLY A 60 7.59 12.12 11.58
N GLY A 61 8.62 12.09 10.70
CA GLY A 61 8.67 11.12 9.61
C GLY A 61 9.73 11.39 8.55
N PHE A 62 9.48 10.87 7.37
CA PHE A 62 10.34 11.09 6.20
C PHE A 62 9.50 11.13 4.91
N LEU A 63 10.03 11.83 3.91
CA LEU A 63 9.52 11.82 2.55
C LEU A 63 10.38 10.90 1.70
N LEU A 64 9.73 10.02 0.94
CA LEU A 64 10.38 9.08 0.06
C LEU A 64 10.05 9.40 -1.41
N HIS A 65 11.09 9.68 -2.21
CA HIS A 65 11.02 9.93 -3.65
C HIS A 65 11.93 8.95 -4.39
N THR A 66 11.39 7.83 -4.86
CA THR A 66 12.16 6.78 -5.54
C THR A 66 11.79 6.60 -7.01
N GLY A 67 10.64 7.13 -7.44
CA GLY A 67 10.05 6.82 -8.75
C GLY A 67 9.33 5.46 -8.82
N LEU A 68 9.23 4.76 -7.69
CA LEU A 68 8.61 3.42 -7.58
C LEU A 68 9.21 2.42 -8.58
N PRO A 69 10.53 2.14 -8.53
CA PRO A 69 11.18 1.24 -9.46
C PRO A 69 10.61 -0.17 -9.33
N ASN A 70 10.31 -0.79 -10.46
CA ASN A 70 9.79 -2.16 -10.49
C ASN A 70 10.09 -2.81 -11.86
N PRO A 71 10.13 -4.16 -11.93
CA PRO A 71 10.49 -4.88 -13.15
C PRO A 71 9.38 -4.93 -14.20
N GLY A 72 8.20 -4.36 -13.92
CA GLY A 72 6.98 -4.58 -14.67
C GLY A 72 6.32 -5.92 -14.33
N LEU A 73 4.99 -5.98 -14.40
CA LEU A 73 4.23 -7.15 -13.96
C LEU A 73 4.61 -8.44 -14.72
N PRO A 74 4.81 -8.46 -16.06
CA PRO A 74 5.20 -9.70 -16.75
C PRO A 74 6.52 -10.27 -16.23
N ALA A 75 7.52 -9.43 -15.98
CA ALA A 75 8.79 -9.87 -15.44
C ALA A 75 8.68 -10.27 -13.95
N ALA A 76 7.83 -9.57 -13.18
CA ALA A 76 7.53 -9.96 -11.79
C ALA A 76 6.85 -11.33 -11.72
N ILE A 77 5.85 -11.62 -12.54
CA ILE A 77 5.21 -12.93 -12.65
C ILE A 77 6.27 -14.00 -12.99
N LYS A 78 7.06 -13.79 -14.04
CA LYS A 78 8.12 -14.74 -14.43
C LYS A 78 9.07 -15.05 -13.30
N LYS A 79 9.40 -14.06 -12.46
CA LYS A 79 10.38 -14.20 -11.38
C LYS A 79 9.79 -14.72 -10.07
N TYR A 80 8.55 -14.32 -9.75
CA TYR A 80 8.00 -14.48 -8.39
C TYR A 80 6.76 -15.36 -8.30
N ALA A 81 6.08 -15.75 -9.42
CA ALA A 81 4.84 -16.50 -9.36
C ALA A 81 4.96 -17.81 -8.54
N ARG A 82 6.07 -18.54 -8.70
CA ARG A 82 6.33 -19.74 -7.88
C ARG A 82 6.46 -19.40 -6.39
N ARG A 83 7.15 -18.29 -6.05
CA ARG A 83 7.29 -17.87 -4.65
C ARG A 83 5.96 -17.39 -4.06
N TRP A 84 5.06 -16.84 -4.90
CA TRP A 84 3.72 -16.51 -4.48
C TRP A 84 2.91 -17.78 -4.20
N ALA A 85 2.91 -18.75 -5.13
CA ALA A 85 2.21 -20.02 -4.99
C ALA A 85 2.68 -20.81 -3.74
N ASP A 86 4.01 -20.89 -3.51
CA ASP A 86 4.63 -21.58 -2.39
C ASP A 86 4.56 -20.79 -1.06
N SER A 87 4.02 -19.57 -1.06
CA SER A 87 3.97 -18.71 0.13
C SER A 87 2.97 -19.21 1.16
N ARG A 88 3.35 -19.19 2.44
CA ARG A 88 2.45 -19.45 3.57
C ARG A 88 1.39 -18.36 3.74
N LEU A 89 1.69 -17.15 3.29
CA LEU A 89 0.78 -16.01 3.34
C LEU A 89 0.09 -15.83 2.00
N PRO A 90 -1.22 -15.56 1.97
CA PRO A 90 -1.90 -15.10 0.76
C PRO A 90 -1.27 -13.78 0.29
N VAL A 91 -1.18 -13.62 -1.02
CA VAL A 91 -0.50 -12.47 -1.64
C VAL A 91 -1.52 -11.49 -2.18
N ILE A 92 -1.38 -10.23 -1.80
CA ILE A 92 -2.09 -9.09 -2.39
C ILE A 92 -1.10 -8.40 -3.34
N VAL A 93 -1.45 -8.32 -4.62
CA VAL A 93 -0.58 -7.65 -5.59
C VAL A 93 -0.99 -6.20 -5.73
N HIS A 94 -0.09 -5.28 -5.36
CA HIS A 94 -0.33 -3.84 -5.54
C HIS A 94 0.02 -3.42 -6.97
N LEU A 95 -0.98 -2.93 -7.71
CA LEU A 95 -0.84 -2.45 -9.09
C LEU A 95 -0.91 -0.93 -9.15
N MET A 96 -0.07 -0.35 -9.98
CA MET A 96 -0.15 1.06 -10.37
C MET A 96 -1.20 1.21 -11.48
N ALA A 97 -2.38 1.69 -11.12
CA ALA A 97 -3.57 1.76 -11.98
C ALA A 97 -3.65 3.12 -12.70
N ASP A 98 -2.71 3.37 -13.62
CA ASP A 98 -2.64 4.66 -14.32
C ASP A 98 -3.56 4.73 -15.57
N ARG A 99 -3.89 3.56 -16.16
CA ARG A 99 -4.70 3.43 -17.37
C ARG A 99 -5.65 2.25 -17.27
N PRO A 100 -6.96 2.45 -17.49
CA PRO A 100 -7.96 1.39 -17.31
C PRO A 100 -7.67 0.11 -18.11
N ASP A 101 -7.33 0.24 -19.40
CA ASP A 101 -7.06 -0.88 -20.29
C ASP A 101 -5.77 -1.65 -19.92
N GLU A 102 -4.72 -0.97 -19.49
CA GLU A 102 -3.48 -1.59 -19.00
C GLU A 102 -3.73 -2.27 -17.63
N THR A 103 -4.50 -1.64 -16.75
CA THR A 103 -4.86 -2.19 -15.44
C THR A 103 -5.69 -3.46 -15.60
N LEU A 104 -6.69 -3.47 -16.47
CA LEU A 104 -7.48 -4.66 -16.78
C LEU A 104 -6.59 -5.84 -17.22
N ARG A 105 -5.63 -5.61 -18.15
CA ARG A 105 -4.70 -6.67 -18.57
C ARG A 105 -3.86 -7.20 -17.43
N MET A 106 -3.42 -6.32 -16.53
CA MET A 106 -2.64 -6.72 -15.35
C MET A 106 -3.49 -7.57 -14.40
N VAL A 107 -4.72 -7.16 -14.09
CA VAL A 107 -5.63 -7.93 -13.23
C VAL A 107 -5.90 -9.31 -13.82
N ARG A 108 -6.28 -9.40 -15.11
CA ARG A 108 -6.56 -10.69 -15.77
C ARG A 108 -5.35 -11.63 -15.75
N SER A 109 -4.13 -11.12 -15.88
CA SER A 109 -2.92 -11.95 -15.79
C SER A 109 -2.63 -12.50 -14.39
N LEU A 110 -3.23 -11.90 -13.33
CA LEU A 110 -3.11 -12.34 -11.95
C LEU A 110 -4.18 -13.38 -11.57
N GLU A 111 -5.37 -13.34 -12.18
CA GLU A 111 -6.45 -14.29 -11.94
C GLU A 111 -6.03 -15.75 -12.25
N GLU A 112 -5.07 -15.92 -13.15
CA GLU A 112 -4.50 -17.22 -13.51
C GLU A 112 -3.40 -17.69 -12.55
N ARG A 113 -3.13 -16.97 -11.45
CA ARG A 113 -2.00 -17.26 -10.55
C ARG A 113 -2.50 -17.81 -9.22
N GLU A 114 -1.79 -18.82 -8.75
CA GLU A 114 -2.06 -19.43 -7.44
C GLU A 114 -1.70 -18.51 -6.29
N ASN A 115 -2.48 -18.58 -5.21
CA ASN A 115 -2.27 -17.87 -3.95
C ASN A 115 -2.29 -16.33 -4.05
N ILE A 116 -2.88 -15.78 -5.13
CA ILE A 116 -3.24 -14.36 -5.17
C ILE A 116 -4.62 -14.20 -4.53
N ALA A 117 -4.66 -13.48 -3.41
CA ALA A 117 -5.89 -13.31 -2.62
C ALA A 117 -6.69 -12.05 -3.03
N ALA A 118 -6.00 -11.02 -3.51
CA ALA A 118 -6.61 -9.77 -3.96
C ALA A 118 -5.64 -8.97 -4.83
N VAL A 119 -6.20 -7.97 -5.51
CA VAL A 119 -5.43 -6.91 -6.16
C VAL A 119 -5.68 -5.59 -5.45
N GLU A 120 -4.61 -4.88 -5.07
CA GLU A 120 -4.71 -3.53 -4.53
C GLU A 120 -4.36 -2.52 -5.64
N LEU A 121 -5.31 -1.65 -5.99
CA LEU A 121 -5.15 -0.63 -7.02
C LEU A 121 -4.70 0.69 -6.41
N GLY A 122 -3.48 1.12 -6.72
CA GLY A 122 -2.95 2.44 -6.38
C GLY A 122 -2.97 3.36 -7.59
N PHE A 123 -3.65 4.49 -7.49
CA PHE A 123 -3.86 5.40 -8.60
C PHE A 123 -2.81 6.52 -8.65
N ALA A 124 -2.58 7.04 -9.86
CA ALA A 124 -1.74 8.20 -10.06
C ALA A 124 -2.37 9.43 -9.38
N PRO A 125 -1.54 10.33 -8.82
CA PRO A 125 -2.05 11.61 -8.33
C PRO A 125 -2.75 12.38 -9.46
N LEU A 126 -3.84 13.06 -9.12
CA LEU A 126 -4.62 13.88 -10.06
C LEU A 126 -5.33 13.08 -11.17
N LEU A 127 -5.46 11.76 -11.04
CA LEU A 127 -6.35 11.01 -11.91
C LEU A 127 -7.79 11.46 -11.62
N ALA A 128 -8.57 11.68 -12.67
CA ALA A 128 -9.96 12.08 -12.51
C ALA A 128 -10.79 10.93 -11.90
N ASP A 129 -11.75 11.26 -11.03
CA ASP A 129 -12.58 10.30 -10.30
C ASP A 129 -13.32 9.33 -11.23
N ASP A 130 -13.83 9.83 -12.37
CA ASP A 130 -14.53 9.02 -13.37
C ASP A 130 -13.63 7.95 -14.01
N ILE A 131 -12.35 8.28 -14.25
CA ILE A 131 -11.38 7.31 -14.78
C ILE A 131 -11.04 6.26 -13.72
N LEU A 132 -10.95 6.66 -12.45
CA LEU A 132 -10.73 5.73 -11.35
C LEU A 132 -11.90 4.75 -11.23
N LEU A 133 -13.15 5.25 -11.21
CA LEU A 133 -14.34 4.42 -11.10
C LEU A 133 -14.49 3.50 -12.33
N LEU A 134 -14.27 4.02 -13.54
CA LEU A 134 -14.25 3.19 -14.76
C LEU A 134 -13.19 2.08 -14.66
N THR A 135 -12.02 2.37 -14.08
CA THR A 135 -10.97 1.36 -13.90
C THR A 135 -11.44 0.24 -12.97
N ILE A 136 -12.13 0.57 -11.88
CA ILE A 136 -12.68 -0.42 -10.96
C ILE A 136 -13.68 -1.31 -11.70
N GLU A 137 -14.70 -0.70 -12.35
CA GLU A 137 -15.74 -1.40 -13.11
C GLU A 137 -15.13 -2.37 -14.13
N MET A 138 -14.18 -1.91 -14.94
CA MET A 138 -13.51 -2.72 -15.96
C MET A 138 -12.71 -3.88 -15.37
N CYS A 139 -12.13 -3.70 -14.19
CA CYS A 139 -11.25 -4.69 -13.55
C CYS A 139 -12.00 -5.72 -12.69
N LEU A 140 -13.33 -5.62 -12.56
CA LEU A 140 -14.11 -6.63 -11.83
C LEU A 140 -13.94 -8.01 -12.46
N GLY A 141 -13.66 -9.01 -11.63
CA GLY A 141 -13.41 -10.38 -12.07
C GLY A 141 -13.36 -11.37 -10.91
N GLU A 142 -12.44 -12.31 -10.96
CA GLU A 142 -12.34 -13.38 -9.95
C GLU A 142 -11.64 -12.90 -8.67
N LEU A 143 -10.74 -11.91 -8.77
CA LEU A 143 -9.99 -11.39 -7.63
C LEU A 143 -10.70 -10.19 -7.00
N PRO A 144 -10.83 -10.15 -5.65
CA PRO A 144 -11.28 -8.96 -4.94
C PRO A 144 -10.38 -7.76 -5.25
N LEU A 145 -10.99 -6.59 -5.44
CA LEU A 145 -10.26 -5.34 -5.65
C LEU A 145 -10.24 -4.52 -4.36
N ILE A 146 -9.06 -4.15 -3.91
CA ILE A 146 -8.83 -3.17 -2.85
C ILE A 146 -8.43 -1.85 -3.54
N VAL A 147 -9.08 -0.76 -3.20
CA VAL A 147 -8.80 0.55 -3.79
C VAL A 147 -8.04 1.41 -2.79
N SER A 148 -6.81 1.79 -3.15
CA SER A 148 -5.94 2.59 -2.28
C SER A 148 -6.18 4.07 -2.54
N LEU A 149 -6.77 4.77 -1.54
CA LEU A 149 -7.15 6.17 -1.62
C LEU A 149 -6.39 7.03 -0.59
N PRO A 150 -5.99 8.25 -0.94
CA PRO A 150 -5.47 9.19 0.03
C PRO A 150 -6.57 9.59 1.04
N VAL A 151 -6.17 9.93 2.27
CA VAL A 151 -7.08 10.22 3.40
C VAL A 151 -8.17 11.24 3.05
N GLU A 152 -7.83 12.25 2.25
CA GLU A 152 -8.76 13.32 1.84
C GLU A 152 -9.85 12.86 0.86
N GLN A 153 -9.67 11.71 0.19
CA GLN A 153 -10.62 11.18 -0.79
C GLN A 153 -11.46 10.02 -0.25
N VAL A 154 -11.10 9.43 0.88
CA VAL A 154 -11.75 8.23 1.41
C VAL A 154 -13.25 8.40 1.58
N LEU A 155 -13.70 9.49 2.22
CA LEU A 155 -15.13 9.68 2.51
C LEU A 155 -15.94 10.11 1.29
N SER A 156 -15.34 10.78 0.31
CA SER A 156 -16.02 11.24 -0.90
C SER A 156 -16.04 10.19 -2.00
N LEU A 157 -14.93 9.50 -2.22
CA LEU A 157 -14.74 8.55 -3.33
C LEU A 157 -14.91 7.09 -2.90
N GLY A 158 -14.59 6.76 -1.63
CA GLY A 158 -14.69 5.39 -1.12
C GLY A 158 -16.07 4.75 -1.29
N PRO A 159 -17.18 5.39 -0.88
CA PRO A 159 -18.52 4.85 -1.09
C PRO A 159 -18.84 4.57 -2.58
N ARG A 160 -18.38 5.45 -3.47
CA ARG A 160 -18.55 5.28 -4.93
C ARG A 160 -17.73 4.10 -5.45
N ALA A 161 -16.48 3.96 -4.98
CA ALA A 161 -15.63 2.83 -5.34
C ALA A 161 -16.21 1.48 -4.89
N ILE A 162 -16.81 1.41 -3.69
CA ILE A 162 -17.53 0.20 -3.23
C ILE A 162 -18.77 -0.05 -4.07
N GLN A 163 -19.51 0.98 -4.45
CA GLN A 163 -20.67 0.85 -5.33
C GLN A 163 -20.30 0.31 -6.71
N GLU A 164 -19.13 0.70 -7.24
CA GLU A 164 -18.59 0.14 -8.49
C GLU A 164 -18.02 -1.27 -8.35
N GLY A 165 -18.00 -1.84 -7.14
CA GLY A 165 -17.66 -3.24 -6.89
C GLY A 165 -16.29 -3.47 -6.25
N ALA A 166 -15.62 -2.45 -5.71
CA ALA A 166 -14.45 -2.67 -4.87
C ALA A 166 -14.82 -3.42 -3.59
N ALA A 167 -13.97 -4.34 -3.15
CA ALA A 167 -14.20 -5.14 -1.95
C ALA A 167 -13.83 -4.37 -0.66
N ALA A 168 -12.85 -3.48 -0.74
CA ALA A 168 -12.41 -2.64 0.38
C ALA A 168 -11.66 -1.40 -0.10
N ILE A 169 -11.52 -0.43 0.79
CA ILE A 169 -10.65 0.73 0.61
C ILE A 169 -9.42 0.55 1.52
N SER A 170 -8.22 0.88 1.03
CA SER A 170 -7.02 1.01 1.87
C SER A 170 -6.53 2.46 1.88
N LEU A 171 -5.90 2.89 2.97
CA LEU A 171 -5.31 4.22 3.02
C LEU A 171 -4.00 4.25 2.23
N ALA A 172 -3.91 5.13 1.24
CA ALA A 172 -2.66 5.40 0.55
C ALA A 172 -1.73 6.25 1.42
N ALA A 173 -0.42 6.04 1.28
CA ALA A 173 0.56 6.94 1.86
C ALA A 173 0.35 8.36 1.30
N PRO A 174 0.14 9.39 2.14
CA PRO A 174 -0.09 10.75 1.67
C PRO A 174 1.14 11.27 0.93
N ARG A 175 0.92 12.25 0.06
CA ARG A 175 2.01 12.92 -0.65
C ARG A 175 2.32 14.26 -0.01
N GLY A 176 3.60 14.60 -0.04
CA GLY A 176 4.07 15.89 0.43
C GLY A 176 5.20 16.41 -0.43
N THR A 177 5.59 17.65 -0.17
CA THR A 177 6.68 18.33 -0.85
C THR A 177 7.59 18.97 0.18
N LEU A 178 8.87 18.68 0.11
CA LEU A 178 9.91 19.23 0.99
C LEU A 178 11.08 19.78 0.17
N THR A 179 11.79 20.73 0.75
CA THR A 179 13.12 21.11 0.32
C THR A 179 14.13 20.16 0.95
N PRO A 180 15.08 19.57 0.18
CA PRO A 180 16.17 18.83 0.80
C PRO A 180 16.99 19.80 1.66
N THR A 181 17.25 19.40 2.90
CA THR A 181 18.23 20.09 3.72
C THR A 181 19.60 19.51 3.37
N PRO A 182 20.58 20.30 2.89
CA PRO A 182 21.92 19.79 2.62
C PRO A 182 22.52 19.18 3.88
N LEU A 183 23.08 17.99 3.76
CA LEU A 183 23.90 17.45 4.85
C LEU A 183 25.23 18.22 4.89
N PRO A 184 25.85 18.38 6.09
CA PRO A 184 27.14 19.02 6.19
C PRO A 184 28.18 18.36 5.27
N GLY A 185 28.70 19.07 4.28
CA GLY A 185 29.68 18.56 3.31
C GLY A 185 29.11 18.19 1.93
N GLU A 186 27.82 18.28 1.69
CA GLU A 186 27.21 18.12 0.36
C GLU A 186 27.14 19.49 -0.34
N GLU A 187 28.16 19.77 -1.16
CA GLU A 187 28.14 20.92 -2.06
C GLU A 187 27.31 20.60 -3.31
N GLY A 188 26.36 21.48 -3.68
CA GLY A 188 25.64 21.43 -4.95
C GLY A 188 24.21 20.88 -4.91
N ILE A 189 23.61 20.72 -3.75
CA ILE A 189 22.15 20.56 -3.65
C ILE A 189 21.54 21.96 -3.81
N ASP A 190 20.73 22.13 -4.86
CA ASP A 190 19.94 23.35 -5.03
C ASP A 190 18.87 23.41 -3.92
N ASP A 191 19.16 24.18 -2.87
CA ASP A 191 18.29 24.39 -1.68
C ASP A 191 16.88 24.89 -2.03
N LYS A 192 16.66 25.26 -3.29
CA LYS A 192 15.36 25.74 -3.79
C LYS A 192 14.56 24.67 -4.52
N LYS A 193 15.13 23.48 -4.73
CA LYS A 193 14.44 22.44 -5.47
C LYS A 193 13.45 21.67 -4.59
N LEU A 194 12.16 21.92 -4.78
CA LEU A 194 11.11 21.16 -4.15
C LEU A 194 11.10 19.70 -4.65
N ILE A 195 11.09 18.77 -3.71
CA ILE A 195 10.94 17.33 -3.99
C ILE A 195 9.59 16.89 -3.48
N THR A 196 8.79 16.31 -4.39
CA THR A 196 7.50 15.72 -4.05
C THR A 196 7.63 14.20 -3.97
N GLY A 197 7.14 13.62 -2.88
CA GLY A 197 7.23 12.19 -2.62
C GLY A 197 6.10 11.66 -1.74
N ARG A 198 6.20 10.42 -1.31
CA ARG A 198 5.31 9.82 -0.32
C ARG A 198 5.82 10.15 1.08
N LEU A 199 4.91 10.51 1.95
CA LEU A 199 5.19 10.71 3.37
C LEU A 199 5.00 9.40 4.14
N SER A 200 5.88 9.16 5.10
CA SER A 200 5.77 8.06 6.06
C SER A 200 6.23 8.57 7.43
N GLY A 201 5.67 8.03 8.48
CA GLY A 201 6.06 8.36 9.84
C GLY A 201 4.89 8.54 10.81
N PRO A 202 5.17 8.54 12.13
CA PRO A 202 4.13 8.53 13.17
C PRO A 202 3.26 9.79 13.18
N ALA A 203 3.74 10.91 12.62
CA ALA A 203 2.95 12.14 12.53
C ALA A 203 1.68 11.99 11.67
N LEU A 204 1.61 10.97 10.82
CA LEU A 204 0.45 10.71 9.96
C LEU A 204 -0.66 9.94 10.69
N PHE A 205 -0.31 9.20 11.75
CA PHE A 205 -1.21 8.29 12.43
C PHE A 205 -2.50 8.94 12.96
N PRO A 206 -2.49 10.10 13.63
CA PRO A 206 -3.72 10.69 14.18
C PRO A 206 -4.77 11.00 13.10
N GLN A 207 -4.35 11.50 11.95
CA GLN A 207 -5.24 11.78 10.83
C GLN A 207 -5.75 10.49 10.18
N ALA A 208 -4.86 9.50 10.01
CA ALA A 208 -5.23 8.20 9.46
C ALA A 208 -6.27 7.49 10.36
N LEU A 209 -6.07 7.49 11.69
CA LEU A 209 -7.02 6.90 12.65
C LEU A 209 -8.38 7.60 12.60
N LEU A 210 -8.39 8.94 12.53
CA LEU A 210 -9.62 9.71 12.38
C LEU A 210 -10.38 9.30 11.10
N THR A 211 -9.67 9.19 9.97
CA THR A 211 -10.25 8.79 8.68
C THR A 211 -10.81 7.37 8.74
N VAL A 212 -10.11 6.42 9.37
CA VAL A 212 -10.60 5.04 9.57
C VAL A 212 -11.89 5.04 10.37
N ARG A 213 -11.92 5.75 11.51
CA ARG A 213 -13.13 5.87 12.35
C ARG A 213 -14.33 6.42 11.57
N ASP A 214 -14.11 7.50 10.81
CA ASP A 214 -15.18 8.17 10.07
C ASP A 214 -15.66 7.31 8.88
N ALA A 215 -14.76 6.56 8.23
CA ALA A 215 -15.09 5.59 7.19
C ALA A 215 -15.95 4.45 7.75
N VAL A 216 -15.58 3.90 8.91
CA VAL A 216 -16.37 2.83 9.59
C VAL A 216 -17.75 3.35 9.97
N ALA A 217 -17.86 4.60 10.44
CA ALA A 217 -19.15 5.21 10.79
C ALA A 217 -20.13 5.29 9.62
N VAL A 218 -19.64 5.31 8.37
CA VAL A 218 -20.47 5.26 7.16
C VAL A 218 -20.51 3.85 6.53
N ASN A 219 -20.14 2.81 7.29
CA ASN A 219 -20.09 1.41 6.88
C ASN A 219 -19.16 1.14 5.66
N LEU A 220 -18.10 1.90 5.52
CA LEU A 220 -17.11 1.68 4.47
C LEU A 220 -16.12 0.60 4.91
N PRO A 221 -15.96 -0.52 4.17
CA PRO A 221 -14.96 -1.53 4.47
C PRO A 221 -13.56 -0.95 4.25
N ILE A 222 -12.81 -0.71 5.34
CA ILE A 222 -11.53 -0.01 5.28
C ILE A 222 -10.38 -0.81 5.89
N ILE A 223 -9.24 -0.78 5.21
CA ILE A 223 -7.95 -1.26 5.68
C ILE A 223 -7.14 -0.04 6.12
N GLY A 224 -6.81 0.00 7.40
CA GLY A 224 -6.04 1.10 7.99
C GLY A 224 -4.59 1.06 7.53
N ALA A 225 -3.99 2.24 7.33
CA ALA A 225 -2.57 2.40 6.99
C ALA A 225 -2.12 3.82 7.33
N SER A 226 -0.88 4.15 7.03
CA SER A 226 -0.23 5.45 7.21
C SER A 226 0.09 5.79 8.67
N GLY A 227 1.38 5.78 8.98
CA GLY A 227 1.92 6.10 10.29
C GLY A 227 1.76 4.97 11.33
N VAL A 228 1.48 3.75 10.88
CA VAL A 228 1.35 2.59 11.76
C VAL A 228 2.73 2.01 12.05
N GLY A 229 3.34 2.47 13.14
CA GLY A 229 4.69 2.10 13.56
C GLY A 229 4.74 1.12 14.73
N THR A 230 3.63 0.90 15.45
CA THR A 230 3.57 0.02 16.60
C THR A 230 2.31 -0.85 16.59
N LYS A 231 2.32 -1.90 17.44
CA LYS A 231 1.14 -2.73 17.64
C LYS A 231 -0.04 -1.94 18.21
N GLU A 232 0.22 -1.03 19.12
CA GLU A 232 -0.81 -0.18 19.73
C GLU A 232 -1.49 0.71 18.66
N ASN A 233 -0.73 1.23 17.70
CA ASN A 233 -1.30 1.97 16.57
C ASN A 233 -2.21 1.07 15.73
N ALA A 234 -1.78 -0.15 15.42
CA ALA A 234 -2.58 -1.10 14.66
C ALA A 234 -3.84 -1.52 15.44
N ASP A 235 -3.71 -1.84 16.72
CA ASP A 235 -4.83 -2.21 17.60
C ASP A 235 -5.85 -1.05 17.72
N ALA A 236 -5.38 0.20 17.77
CA ALA A 236 -6.27 1.35 17.77
C ALA A 236 -7.11 1.45 16.48
N MET A 237 -6.52 1.22 15.31
CA MET A 237 -7.27 1.17 14.04
C MET A 237 -8.28 0.02 14.01
N LEU A 238 -7.90 -1.16 14.51
CA LEU A 238 -8.81 -2.30 14.62
C LEU A 238 -9.95 -2.04 15.60
N SER A 239 -9.67 -1.38 16.73
CA SER A 239 -10.67 -1.06 17.76
C SER A 239 -11.77 -0.11 17.26
N VAL A 240 -11.46 0.75 16.29
CA VAL A 240 -12.47 1.62 15.66
C VAL A 240 -13.15 0.97 14.45
N GLY A 241 -12.81 -0.30 14.12
CA GLY A 241 -13.54 -1.11 13.15
C GLY A 241 -12.84 -1.32 11.80
N ALA A 242 -11.53 -1.04 11.68
CA ALA A 242 -10.79 -1.41 10.47
C ALA A 242 -10.83 -2.94 10.24
N LEU A 243 -10.97 -3.36 8.98
CA LEU A 243 -10.94 -4.79 8.59
C LEU A 243 -9.55 -5.41 8.81
N ALA A 244 -8.52 -4.64 8.51
CA ALA A 244 -7.13 -5.03 8.64
C ALA A 244 -6.27 -3.75 8.71
N VAL A 245 -4.97 -3.92 8.97
CA VAL A 245 -4.03 -2.81 9.08
C VAL A 245 -2.76 -3.12 8.30
N GLN A 246 -2.36 -2.20 7.44
CA GLN A 246 -1.09 -2.21 6.73
C GLN A 246 -0.04 -1.45 7.55
N MET A 247 1.07 -2.11 7.83
CA MET A 247 2.17 -1.57 8.63
C MET A 247 3.29 -1.09 7.70
N ASP A 248 3.79 0.12 7.91
CA ASP A 248 4.80 0.73 7.05
C ASP A 248 6.09 1.12 7.79
N GLU A 249 6.02 2.00 8.75
CA GLU A 249 7.20 2.64 9.34
C GLU A 249 8.14 1.68 10.06
N SER A 250 7.59 0.79 10.90
CA SER A 250 8.38 -0.19 11.65
C SER A 250 9.17 -1.13 10.74
N LEU A 251 8.58 -1.49 9.60
CA LEU A 251 9.21 -2.38 8.61
C LEU A 251 10.35 -1.67 7.86
N TRP A 252 10.23 -0.37 7.61
CA TRP A 252 11.31 0.44 7.04
C TRP A 252 12.50 0.59 7.99
N LYS A 253 12.23 0.74 9.29
CA LYS A 253 13.26 0.90 10.32
C LYS A 253 13.89 -0.44 10.75
N GLY A 254 13.43 -1.57 10.21
CA GLY A 254 13.91 -2.90 10.60
C GLY A 254 13.56 -3.28 12.04
N ASN A 255 12.59 -2.59 12.64
CA ASN A 255 12.10 -2.90 13.98
C ASN A 255 11.09 -4.04 13.91
N SER A 256 11.57 -5.28 14.06
CA SER A 256 10.74 -6.49 14.01
C SER A 256 9.96 -6.76 15.30
N ASP A 257 10.26 -6.06 16.39
CA ASP A 257 9.72 -6.35 17.74
C ASP A 257 8.32 -5.79 17.97
N PHE A 258 7.78 -5.01 17.05
CA PHE A 258 6.52 -4.30 17.25
C PHE A 258 5.27 -5.20 17.34
N LEU A 259 5.33 -6.44 16.82
CA LEU A 259 4.27 -7.45 16.95
C LEU A 259 4.59 -8.54 17.98
N SER A 260 5.80 -8.56 18.55
CA SER A 260 6.13 -9.49 19.61
C SER A 260 5.35 -9.11 20.87
N ALA A 261 4.41 -9.95 21.26
CA ALA A 261 3.66 -9.82 22.48
C ALA A 261 4.59 -10.06 23.68
N ASN A 262 5.18 -9.01 24.21
CA ASN A 262 5.68 -9.04 25.58
C ASN A 262 5.42 -7.66 26.22
N PRO A 263 4.33 -7.49 26.98
CA PRO A 263 4.22 -6.36 27.87
C PRO A 263 5.27 -6.56 28.96
N ARG A 264 6.25 -5.65 29.01
CA ARG A 264 7.06 -5.49 30.23
C ARG A 264 6.26 -4.79 31.30
#